data_f8b1144887632686a6ca0bf6a54363f5
#
_entry.id   f8b1144887632686a6ca0bf6a54363f5
#
_cell.length_a   1.000
_cell.length_b   1.000
_cell.length_c   1.000
_cell.angle_alpha   90.00
_cell.angle_beta   90.00
_cell.angle_gamma   90.00
#
_symmetry.space_group_name_H-M   'P 1'
#
loop_
_entity.id
_entity.type
_entity.pdbx_description
1 polymer ?
#
loop_
_entity_poly.entity_id
_entity_poly.type
_entity_poly.pdbx_seq_one_letter_code
_entity_poly.pdbx_strand_id
1 'polypeptide(L)'
;MKKYPDLETIWLDGRTETFMEVSERMRRLPQNTCVLLGTWRVDCTESYVIGNTTYMLRDANPTLPVFTIASVGLGHWALGGYTPEYHAVGKNIGAVTYDFLEDRKSVV
;
A
#
# COMPACT_ATOMS: atom_id res chain seq x y z
N MET A 1 -3.78 18.25 -5.37
CA MET A 1 -4.97 17.78 -6.12
C MET A 1 -5.83 18.94 -6.56
N LYS A 2 -5.90 19.15 -7.87
CA LYS A 2 -6.64 20.29 -8.45
C LYS A 2 -8.16 20.16 -8.29
N LYS A 3 -8.68 18.92 -8.22
CA LYS A 3 -10.12 18.66 -8.12
C LYS A 3 -10.69 18.97 -6.74
N TYR A 4 -9.86 18.94 -5.70
CA TYR A 4 -10.25 19.19 -4.32
C TYR A 4 -9.29 20.19 -3.70
N PRO A 5 -9.44 21.50 -4.00
CA PRO A 5 -8.46 22.51 -3.61
C PRO A 5 -8.34 22.72 -2.10
N ASP A 6 -9.40 22.37 -1.34
CA ASP A 6 -9.38 22.50 0.11
C ASP A 6 -8.73 21.31 0.83
N LEU A 7 -8.32 20.29 0.07
CA LEU A 7 -7.71 19.09 0.63
C LEU A 7 -6.20 19.27 0.74
N GLU A 8 -5.69 19.25 1.96
CA GLU A 8 -4.26 19.29 2.22
C GLU A 8 -3.68 17.87 2.18
N THR A 9 -2.57 17.70 1.47
CA THR A 9 -1.87 16.42 1.40
C THR A 9 -0.61 16.45 2.25
N ILE A 10 -0.51 15.50 3.18
CA ILE A 10 0.67 15.31 4.03
C ILE A 10 1.37 14.04 3.58
N TRP A 11 2.63 14.13 3.21
CA TRP A 11 3.42 12.98 2.74
C TRP A 11 4.25 12.39 3.89
N LEU A 12 4.09 11.09 4.11
CA LEU A 12 4.94 10.30 5.00
C LEU A 12 5.72 9.35 4.11
N ASP A 13 7.00 9.67 3.90
CA ASP A 13 7.82 8.99 2.89
C ASP A 13 8.86 8.08 3.55
N GLY A 14 8.63 6.79 3.45
CA GLY A 14 9.54 5.78 4.02
C GLY A 14 10.91 5.72 3.36
N ARG A 15 11.11 6.41 2.24
CA ARG A 15 12.44 6.51 1.61
C ARG A 15 13.36 7.48 2.36
N THR A 16 12.79 8.43 3.07
CA THR A 16 13.51 9.48 3.79
C THR A 16 13.34 9.41 5.30
N GLU A 17 12.39 8.61 5.78
CA GLU A 17 12.04 8.51 7.20
C GLU A 17 12.12 7.06 7.66
N THR A 18 12.46 6.87 8.93
CA THR A 18 12.40 5.54 9.55
C THR A 18 10.96 5.17 9.89
N PHE A 19 10.72 3.88 10.16
CA PHE A 19 9.42 3.43 10.62
C PHE A 19 8.98 4.17 11.89
N MET A 20 9.91 4.38 12.81
CA MET A 20 9.61 5.09 14.07
C MET A 20 9.22 6.55 13.83
N GLU A 21 9.94 7.23 12.93
CA GLU A 21 9.63 8.61 12.57
C GLU A 21 8.25 8.73 11.93
N VAL A 22 7.92 7.84 11.01
CA VAL A 22 6.60 7.80 10.38
C VAL A 22 5.51 7.53 11.42
N SER A 23 5.74 6.59 12.34
CA SER A 23 4.80 6.30 13.42
C SER A 23 4.55 7.51 14.31
N GLU A 24 5.59 8.27 14.65
CA GLU A 24 5.44 9.49 15.44
C GLU A 24 4.63 10.56 14.69
N ARG A 25 4.89 10.72 13.41
CA ARG A 25 4.11 11.65 12.59
C ARG A 25 2.65 11.23 12.47
N MET A 26 2.40 9.93 12.32
CA MET A 26 1.04 9.37 12.32
C MET A 26 0.30 9.71 13.60
N ARG A 27 0.97 9.58 14.74
CA ARG A 27 0.36 9.88 16.04
C ARG A 27 -0.09 11.31 16.17
N ARG A 28 0.59 12.23 15.50
CA ARG A 28 0.34 13.67 15.57
C ARG A 28 -0.64 14.18 14.53
N LEU A 29 -1.13 13.32 13.64
CA LEU A 29 -2.09 13.74 12.61
C LEU A 29 -3.41 14.18 13.23
N PRO A 30 -4.03 15.25 12.70
CA PRO A 30 -5.32 15.72 13.23
C PRO A 30 -6.45 14.73 12.93
N GLN A 31 -7.51 14.81 13.73
CA GLN A 31 -8.62 13.85 13.64
C GLN A 31 -9.42 13.92 12.34
N ASN A 32 -9.35 15.03 11.62
CA ASN A 32 -10.03 15.18 10.33
C ASN A 32 -9.19 14.69 9.15
N THR A 33 -8.27 13.76 9.41
CA THR A 33 -7.36 13.21 8.41
C THR A 33 -7.80 11.79 8.05
N CYS A 34 -7.67 11.42 6.78
CA CYS A 34 -7.73 10.03 6.38
C CYS A 34 -6.37 9.62 5.81
N VAL A 35 -6.02 8.36 5.99
CA VAL A 35 -4.70 7.84 5.60
C VAL A 35 -4.85 6.97 4.38
N LEU A 36 -4.03 7.23 3.36
CA LEU A 36 -3.90 6.34 2.22
C LEU A 36 -2.53 5.66 2.30
N LEU A 37 -2.52 4.37 2.56
CA LEU A 37 -1.30 3.59 2.66
C LEU A 37 -0.92 3.04 1.28
N GLY A 38 0.27 3.42 0.83
CA GLY A 38 0.89 2.82 -0.34
C GLY A 38 1.68 1.57 0.03
N THR A 39 2.57 1.16 -0.85
CA THR A 39 3.47 0.04 -0.58
C THR A 39 4.71 0.54 0.17
N TRP A 40 5.11 -0.20 1.20
CA TRP A 40 6.29 0.15 1.99
C TRP A 40 6.96 -1.13 2.46
N ARG A 41 8.18 -1.38 2.02
CA ARG A 41 8.91 -2.61 2.33
C ARG A 41 10.22 -2.36 3.07
N VAL A 42 10.85 -1.23 2.82
CA VAL A 42 12.15 -0.90 3.39
C VAL A 42 12.14 0.59 3.75
N ASP A 43 12.63 0.93 4.94
CA ASP A 43 12.75 2.32 5.35
C ASP A 43 14.10 2.91 4.94
N CYS A 44 14.37 4.17 5.33
CA CYS A 44 15.59 4.86 4.94
C CYS A 44 16.86 4.28 5.57
N THR A 45 16.73 3.41 6.56
CA THR A 45 17.86 2.70 7.18
C THR A 45 18.05 1.30 6.61
N GLU A 46 17.35 0.97 5.52
CA GLU A 46 17.34 -0.36 4.90
C GLU A 46 16.74 -1.45 5.79
N SER A 47 16.01 -1.05 6.83
CA SER A 47 15.27 -2.00 7.67
C SER A 47 13.96 -2.40 6.98
N TYR A 48 13.67 -3.69 7.00
CA TYR A 48 12.46 -4.21 6.37
C TYR A 48 11.20 -3.80 7.16
N VAL A 49 10.21 -3.32 6.42
CA VAL A 49 8.87 -3.07 6.94
C VAL A 49 7.99 -4.23 6.47
N ILE A 50 7.79 -5.20 7.33
CA ILE A 50 6.98 -6.37 7.02
C ILE A 50 5.51 -5.96 7.00
N GLY A 51 4.74 -6.53 6.06
CA GLY A 51 3.31 -6.19 5.94
C GLY A 51 2.53 -6.27 7.23
N ASN A 52 2.85 -7.24 8.08
CA ASN A 52 2.20 -7.39 9.39
C ASN A 52 2.52 -6.26 10.36
N THR A 53 3.63 -5.54 10.18
CA THR A 53 3.97 -4.44 11.08
C THR A 53 3.24 -3.16 10.72
N THR A 54 2.65 -3.06 9.55
CA THR A 54 1.92 -1.85 9.14
C THR A 54 0.67 -1.60 9.99
N TYR A 55 0.12 -2.62 10.66
CA TYR A 55 -0.96 -2.39 11.62
C TYR A 55 -0.51 -1.47 12.76
N MET A 56 0.77 -1.44 13.07
CA MET A 56 1.31 -0.56 14.11
C MET A 56 1.18 0.91 13.74
N LEU A 57 1.20 1.22 12.45
CA LEU A 57 0.92 2.59 11.99
C LEU A 57 -0.53 2.98 12.27
N ARG A 58 -1.45 2.06 12.03
CA ARG A 58 -2.86 2.28 12.38
C ARG A 58 -3.02 2.45 13.89
N ASP A 59 -2.31 1.65 14.69
CA ASP A 59 -2.41 1.71 16.15
C ASP A 59 -1.77 2.98 16.73
N ALA A 60 -0.87 3.63 16.00
CA ALA A 60 -0.33 4.92 16.40
C ALA A 60 -1.42 6.00 16.47
N ASN A 61 -2.44 5.89 15.62
CA ASN A 61 -3.60 6.80 15.64
C ASN A 61 -4.85 6.03 15.21
N PRO A 62 -5.43 5.22 16.11
CA PRO A 62 -6.45 4.23 15.76
C PRO A 62 -7.79 4.81 15.33
N THR A 63 -8.04 6.10 15.56
CA THR A 63 -9.30 6.73 15.19
C THR A 63 -9.32 7.23 13.75
N LEU A 64 -8.17 7.28 13.07
CA LEU A 64 -8.10 7.71 11.68
C LEU A 64 -8.48 6.57 10.74
N PRO A 65 -9.34 6.84 9.74
CA PRO A 65 -9.64 5.83 8.72
C PRO A 65 -8.43 5.61 7.83
N VAL A 66 -8.12 4.34 7.55
CA VAL A 66 -6.99 3.94 6.70
C VAL A 66 -7.52 3.23 5.48
N PHE A 67 -7.10 3.69 4.33
CA PHE A 67 -7.37 3.06 3.04
C PHE A 67 -6.05 2.57 2.45
N THR A 68 -6.11 1.62 1.54
CA THR A 68 -4.90 1.02 0.98
C THR A 68 -5.00 0.92 -0.55
N ILE A 69 -3.84 0.97 -1.21
CA ILE A 69 -3.73 0.71 -2.65
C ILE A 69 -3.21 -0.70 -2.94
N ALA A 70 -2.98 -1.49 -1.89
CA ALA A 70 -2.55 -2.88 -1.99
C ALA A 70 -3.43 -3.72 -1.07
N SER A 71 -3.28 -5.03 -1.11
CA SER A 71 -4.12 -5.93 -0.30
C SER A 71 -3.78 -5.94 1.19
N VAL A 72 -2.69 -5.29 1.58
CA VAL A 72 -2.25 -5.24 2.98
C VAL A 72 -3.31 -4.57 3.85
N GLY A 73 -3.73 -5.27 4.89
CA GLY A 73 -4.71 -4.76 5.85
C GLY A 73 -6.16 -4.84 5.43
N LEU A 74 -6.46 -5.18 4.16
CA LEU A 74 -7.84 -5.33 3.69
C LEU A 74 -8.54 -6.47 4.43
N GLY A 75 -9.76 -6.18 4.91
CA GLY A 75 -10.51 -7.13 5.71
C GLY A 75 -10.08 -7.19 7.18
N HIS A 76 -9.07 -6.43 7.56
CA HIS A 76 -8.57 -6.37 8.93
C HIS A 76 -8.64 -4.93 9.47
N TRP A 77 -7.59 -4.15 9.29
CA TRP A 77 -7.52 -2.79 9.83
C TRP A 77 -7.76 -1.70 8.77
N ALA A 78 -7.64 -2.01 7.49
CA ALA A 78 -7.96 -1.05 6.43
C ALA A 78 -9.45 -1.08 6.12
N LEU A 79 -10.06 0.10 6.02
CA LEU A 79 -11.50 0.21 5.74
C LEU A 79 -11.86 -0.17 4.31
N GLY A 80 -10.92 0.00 3.40
CA GLY A 80 -11.12 -0.32 1.99
C GLY A 80 -9.96 0.18 1.17
N GLY A 81 -10.11 0.12 -0.14
CA GLY A 81 -9.08 0.62 -1.04
C GLY A 81 -9.37 0.26 -2.48
N TYR A 82 -8.59 0.84 -3.37
CA TYR A 82 -8.59 0.48 -4.78
C TYR A 82 -7.35 -0.37 -5.04
N THR A 83 -7.54 -1.67 -5.13
CA THR A 83 -6.43 -2.62 -5.22
C THR A 83 -6.57 -3.49 -6.47
N PRO A 84 -5.45 -4.04 -7.00
CA PRO A 84 -5.53 -5.03 -8.06
C PRO A 84 -6.30 -6.27 -7.60
N GLU A 85 -7.06 -6.85 -8.49
CA GLU A 85 -7.67 -8.15 -8.24
C GLU A 85 -6.63 -9.22 -8.59
N TYR A 86 -5.90 -9.65 -7.58
CA TYR A 86 -4.71 -10.49 -7.78
C TYR A 86 -5.01 -11.84 -8.41
N HIS A 87 -6.18 -12.40 -8.14
CA HIS A 87 -6.59 -13.67 -8.77
C HIS A 87 -6.75 -13.50 -10.29
N ALA A 88 -7.43 -12.43 -10.72
CA ALA A 88 -7.61 -12.11 -12.13
C ALA A 88 -6.29 -11.81 -12.82
N VAL A 89 -5.40 -11.06 -12.13
CA VAL A 89 -4.04 -10.78 -12.65
C VAL A 89 -3.27 -12.07 -12.85
N GLY A 90 -3.32 -12.98 -11.88
CA GLY A 90 -2.67 -14.29 -11.97
C GLY A 90 -3.21 -15.13 -13.12
N LYS A 91 -4.52 -15.16 -13.33
CA LYS A 91 -5.14 -15.85 -14.46
C LYS A 91 -4.67 -15.29 -15.80
N ASN A 92 -4.63 -13.97 -15.92
CA ASN A 92 -4.19 -13.32 -17.15
C ASN A 92 -2.72 -13.60 -17.44
N ILE A 93 -1.87 -13.55 -16.43
CA ILE A 93 -0.44 -13.86 -16.56
C ILE A 93 -0.28 -15.32 -17.00
N GLY A 94 -1.03 -16.23 -16.40
CA GLY A 94 -1.01 -17.65 -16.76
C GLY A 94 -1.42 -17.88 -18.20
N ALA A 95 -2.49 -17.24 -18.65
CA ALA A 95 -2.98 -17.35 -20.01
C ALA A 95 -1.96 -16.82 -21.04
N VAL A 96 -1.39 -15.65 -20.78
CA VAL A 96 -0.36 -15.06 -21.65
C VAL A 96 0.89 -15.94 -21.72
N THR A 97 1.30 -16.48 -20.57
CA THR A 97 2.44 -17.39 -20.49
C THR A 97 2.19 -18.67 -21.29
N TYR A 98 1.02 -19.24 -21.16
CA TYR A 98 0.63 -20.45 -21.91
C TYR A 98 0.69 -20.18 -23.41
N ASP A 99 0.08 -19.10 -23.87
CA ASP A 99 0.08 -18.73 -25.30
C ASP A 99 1.49 -18.53 -25.82
N PHE A 100 2.33 -17.84 -25.05
CA PHE A 100 3.73 -17.64 -25.41
C PHE A 100 4.49 -18.95 -25.57
N LEU A 101 4.29 -19.90 -24.66
CA LEU A 101 4.94 -21.21 -24.71
C LEU A 101 4.44 -22.03 -25.89
N GLU A 102 3.15 -21.98 -26.24
CA GLU A 102 2.60 -22.66 -27.40
C GLU A 102 3.18 -22.09 -28.70
N ASP A 103 3.30 -20.78 -28.82
CA ASP A 103 3.92 -20.13 -29.97
C ASP A 103 5.38 -20.57 -30.14
N ARG A 104 6.13 -20.67 -29.05
CA ARG A 104 7.51 -21.16 -29.09
C ARG A 104 7.59 -22.59 -29.58
N LYS A 105 6.66 -23.44 -29.18
CA LYS A 105 6.57 -24.82 -29.66
C LYS A 105 6.28 -24.90 -31.16
N SER A 106 5.47 -23.99 -31.66
CA SER A 106 5.11 -23.99 -33.08
C SER A 106 6.19 -23.41 -33.97
N VAL A 107 7.15 -22.68 -33.44
CA VAL A 107 8.26 -22.07 -34.19
C VAL A 107 9.44 -23.03 -34.33
N VAL A 108 9.53 -24.02 -33.47
CA VAL A 108 10.61 -25.04 -33.52
C VAL A 108 10.28 -26.21 -34.51
#